data_b9761a899502aa83302b90f9fb9fd0cd
#
_entry.id   b9761a899502aa83302b90f9fb9fd0cd
#
_cell.length_a   1.000
_cell.length_b   1.000
_cell.length_c   1.000
_cell.angle_alpha   90.00
_cell.angle_beta   90.00
_cell.angle_gamma   90.00
#
_symmetry.space_group_name_H-M   'P 1'
#
loop_
_entity.id
_entity.type
_entity.pdbx_description
1 polymer ?
#
loop_
_entity_poly.entity_id
_entity_poly.type
_entity_poly.pdbx_seq_one_letter_code
_entity_poly.pdbx_strand_id
1 'polypeptide(L)'
;MLYSKSGDIMNYYIGIYLGTSAVKLILMSEQAEIIKTVSKEYPLYYPQPNWSEQNPVDWWNAVSEGVAKLTDGYNKGDIKGIGVGGQMHGFVMLDENDNVLRPAILWNDTRTGKETDYLNSVIGKERLQALTGNIAFAGFTAPKILWVKKNEPEIFEKCKKICLPKDYINYKLTGVFATDV
;
A
#
# COMPACT_ATOMS: atom_id res chain seq x y z
N MET A 1 -30.70 7.09 12.48
CA MET A 1 -30.99 8.29 11.64
C MET A 1 -30.53 9.49 12.47
N LEU A 2 -29.29 9.92 12.29
CA LEU A 2 -28.73 11.12 12.94
C LEU A 2 -28.85 12.28 11.95
N TYR A 3 -30.00 12.94 11.92
CA TYR A 3 -30.10 14.24 11.29
C TYR A 3 -29.44 15.27 12.21
N SER A 4 -28.49 16.04 11.69
CA SER A 4 -28.10 17.31 12.28
C SER A 4 -29.39 18.16 12.47
N LYS A 5 -29.52 18.80 13.63
CA LYS A 5 -30.68 19.66 13.96
C LYS A 5 -30.72 20.98 13.17
N SER A 6 -29.72 21.25 12.33
CA SER A 6 -29.64 22.33 11.36
C SER A 6 -29.54 21.66 9.99
N GLY A 7 -30.34 22.03 9.01
CA GLY A 7 -30.32 21.47 7.66
C GLY A 7 -29.02 21.75 6.88
N ASP A 8 -27.88 21.77 7.56
CA ASP A 8 -26.56 22.02 7.02
C ASP A 8 -26.02 20.77 6.34
N ILE A 9 -25.54 20.92 5.12
CA ILE A 9 -24.83 19.88 4.36
C ILE A 9 -23.54 19.61 5.09
N MET A 10 -23.41 18.43 5.72
CA MET A 10 -22.20 18.03 6.40
C MET A 10 -21.24 17.37 5.41
N ASN A 11 -20.02 17.91 5.28
CA ASN A 11 -18.96 17.32 4.47
C ASN A 11 -18.23 16.21 5.22
N TYR A 12 -17.93 15.11 4.52
CA TYR A 12 -17.22 13.97 5.07
C TYR A 12 -15.93 13.69 4.31
N TYR A 13 -14.99 13.07 5.00
CA TYR A 13 -13.71 12.62 4.47
C TYR A 13 -13.47 11.17 4.87
N ILE A 14 -12.85 10.40 3.99
CA ILE A 14 -12.48 9.01 4.25
C ILE A 14 -10.98 8.94 4.46
N GLY A 15 -10.55 8.36 5.58
CA GLY A 15 -9.16 7.95 5.80
C GLY A 15 -9.05 6.43 5.64
N ILE A 16 -8.06 5.98 4.86
CA ILE A 16 -7.74 4.58 4.65
C ILE A 16 -6.31 4.33 5.13
N TYR A 17 -6.12 3.44 6.09
CA TYR A 17 -4.81 3.00 6.53
C TYR A 17 -4.61 1.52 6.22
N LEU A 18 -3.74 1.22 5.26
CA LEU A 18 -3.39 -0.13 4.84
C LEU A 18 -2.29 -0.68 5.75
N GLY A 19 -2.66 -1.32 6.84
CA GLY A 19 -1.72 -1.96 7.77
C GLY A 19 -1.23 -3.33 7.29
N THR A 20 -0.38 -3.98 8.06
CA THR A 20 0.14 -5.32 7.71
C THR A 20 -0.91 -6.42 7.89
N SER A 21 -1.75 -6.35 8.92
CA SER A 21 -2.74 -7.40 9.22
C SER A 21 -4.16 -7.05 8.79
N ALA A 22 -4.46 -5.77 8.63
CA ALA A 22 -5.79 -5.27 8.31
C ALA A 22 -5.74 -3.88 7.70
N VAL A 23 -6.75 -3.53 6.91
CA VAL A 23 -7.05 -2.15 6.59
C VAL A 23 -7.99 -1.57 7.63
N LYS A 24 -7.71 -0.35 8.08
CA LYS A 24 -8.59 0.46 8.90
C LYS A 24 -9.09 1.65 8.10
N LEU A 25 -10.41 1.84 8.09
CA LEU A 25 -11.07 2.93 7.41
C LEU A 25 -11.85 3.77 8.42
N ILE A 26 -11.80 5.08 8.25
CA ILE A 26 -12.57 6.03 9.06
C ILE A 26 -13.40 6.94 8.16
N LEU A 27 -14.60 7.25 8.59
CA LEU A 27 -15.40 8.37 8.08
C LEU A 27 -15.29 9.49 9.09
N MET A 28 -14.87 10.65 8.66
CA MET A 28 -14.61 11.81 9.50
C MET A 28 -15.41 13.00 9.00
N SER A 29 -15.96 13.81 9.92
CA SER A 29 -16.61 15.09 9.58
C SER A 29 -15.56 16.16 9.26
N GLU A 30 -16.01 17.29 8.71
CA GLU A 30 -15.16 18.47 8.48
C GLU A 30 -14.64 19.12 9.78
N GLN A 31 -15.24 18.80 10.92
CA GLN A 31 -14.77 19.18 12.26
C GLN A 31 -13.72 18.22 12.84
N ALA A 32 -13.23 17.27 12.05
CA ALA A 32 -12.30 16.21 12.45
C ALA A 32 -12.86 15.21 13.46
N GLU A 33 -14.19 15.04 13.55
CA GLU A 33 -14.83 14.03 14.40
C GLU A 33 -14.91 12.69 13.65
N ILE A 34 -14.49 11.60 14.28
CA ILE A 34 -14.63 10.26 13.73
C ILE A 34 -16.07 9.80 13.88
N ILE A 35 -16.78 9.69 12.77
CA ILE A 35 -18.19 9.32 12.71
C ILE A 35 -18.37 7.80 12.69
N LYS A 36 -17.52 7.10 11.92
CA LYS A 36 -17.61 5.64 11.77
C LYS A 36 -16.23 5.06 11.48
N THR A 37 -16.00 3.85 11.97
CA THR A 37 -14.75 3.10 11.71
C THR A 37 -15.11 1.71 11.21
N VAL A 38 -14.36 1.22 10.22
CA VAL A 38 -14.44 -0.15 9.72
C VAL A 38 -13.02 -0.72 9.69
N SER A 39 -12.87 -1.98 10.10
CA SER A 39 -11.62 -2.73 9.95
C SER A 39 -11.91 -4.02 9.18
N LYS A 40 -10.99 -4.39 8.29
CA LYS A 40 -11.03 -5.63 7.50
C LYS A 40 -9.66 -6.28 7.52
N GLU A 41 -9.61 -7.52 7.97
CA GLU A 41 -8.41 -8.34 7.95
C GLU A 41 -8.19 -8.96 6.58
N TYR A 42 -6.95 -9.32 6.29
CA TYR A 42 -6.54 -10.06 5.10
C TYR A 42 -5.38 -11.00 5.41
N PRO A 43 -5.18 -12.06 4.59
CA PRO A 43 -4.13 -13.03 4.84
C PRO A 43 -2.73 -12.43 4.79
N LEU A 44 -1.84 -12.99 5.61
CA LEU A 44 -0.40 -12.77 5.57
C LEU A 44 0.25 -14.13 5.35
N TYR A 45 1.11 -14.23 4.33
CA TYR A 45 1.73 -15.48 3.91
C TYR A 45 3.22 -15.50 4.28
N TYR A 46 3.67 -16.65 4.76
CA TYR A 46 5.07 -16.95 5.08
C TYR A 46 5.52 -18.17 4.28
N PRO A 47 5.80 -18.04 2.95
CA PRO A 47 6.10 -19.20 2.09
C PRO A 47 7.38 -19.93 2.50
N GLN A 48 8.33 -19.24 3.11
CA GLN A 48 9.57 -19.78 3.63
C GLN A 48 9.98 -19.03 4.92
N PRO A 49 10.91 -19.55 5.73
CA PRO A 49 11.48 -18.82 6.85
C PRO A 49 12.00 -17.44 6.41
N ASN A 50 11.68 -16.40 7.15
CA ASN A 50 12.05 -15.00 6.89
C ASN A 50 11.39 -14.35 5.65
N TRP A 51 10.45 -15.03 5.00
CA TRP A 51 9.64 -14.46 3.93
C TRP A 51 8.32 -13.96 4.47
N SER A 52 7.86 -12.82 3.96
CA SER A 52 6.57 -12.24 4.33
C SER A 52 5.92 -11.60 3.10
N GLU A 53 4.78 -12.14 2.71
CA GLU A 53 4.10 -11.77 1.46
C GLU A 53 2.61 -11.54 1.68
N GLN A 54 2.03 -10.68 0.85
CA GLN A 54 0.58 -10.47 0.74
C GLN A 54 0.15 -10.31 -0.70
N ASN A 55 -1.08 -10.75 -1.01
CA ASN A 55 -1.66 -10.52 -2.33
C ASN A 55 -2.29 -9.11 -2.38
N PRO A 56 -1.82 -8.20 -3.25
CA PRO A 56 -2.42 -6.87 -3.40
C PRO A 56 -3.92 -6.88 -3.73
N VAL A 57 -4.41 -7.94 -4.37
CA VAL A 57 -5.85 -8.10 -4.65
C VAL A 57 -6.67 -8.21 -3.35
N ASP A 58 -6.13 -8.88 -2.33
CA ASP A 58 -6.81 -9.00 -1.03
C ASP A 58 -6.94 -7.63 -0.35
N TRP A 59 -5.92 -6.77 -0.47
CA TRP A 59 -5.99 -5.39 0.01
C TRP A 59 -7.11 -4.61 -0.68
N TRP A 60 -7.17 -4.70 -2.01
CA TRP A 60 -8.19 -4.00 -2.78
C TRP A 60 -9.62 -4.48 -2.44
N ASN A 61 -9.81 -5.78 -2.30
CA ASN A 61 -11.10 -6.35 -1.89
C ASN A 61 -11.51 -5.83 -0.50
N ALA A 62 -10.58 -5.88 0.46
CA ALA A 62 -10.82 -5.39 1.82
C ALA A 62 -11.13 -3.88 1.86
N VAL A 63 -10.41 -3.07 1.06
CA VAL A 63 -10.68 -1.62 0.93
C VAL A 63 -12.06 -1.40 0.31
N SER A 64 -12.38 -2.08 -0.80
CA SER A 64 -13.65 -1.90 -1.52
C SER A 64 -14.86 -2.25 -0.64
N GLU A 65 -14.81 -3.41 0.03
CA GLU A 65 -15.85 -3.81 0.98
C GLU A 65 -15.91 -2.87 2.20
N GLY A 66 -14.75 -2.45 2.68
CA GLY A 66 -14.65 -1.53 3.80
C GLY A 66 -15.25 -0.16 3.50
N VAL A 67 -14.98 0.40 2.32
CA VAL A 67 -15.57 1.67 1.86
C VAL A 67 -17.08 1.53 1.70
N ALA A 68 -17.56 0.45 1.07
CA ALA A 68 -18.99 0.21 0.92
C ALA A 68 -19.70 0.19 2.29
N LYS A 69 -19.14 -0.54 3.26
CA LYS A 69 -19.69 -0.61 4.62
C LYS A 69 -19.58 0.72 5.37
N LEU A 70 -18.48 1.46 5.16
CA LEU A 70 -18.24 2.75 5.82
C LEU A 70 -19.28 3.80 5.38
N THR A 71 -19.58 3.84 4.08
CA THR A 71 -20.45 4.83 3.45
C THR A 71 -21.93 4.44 3.44
N ASP A 72 -22.27 3.26 3.93
CA ASP A 72 -23.65 2.81 4.05
C ASP A 72 -24.46 3.74 4.96
N GLY A 73 -25.56 4.27 4.43
CA GLY A 73 -26.42 5.25 5.08
C GLY A 73 -26.00 6.72 4.91
N TYR A 74 -24.92 7.01 4.17
CA TYR A 74 -24.45 8.36 3.86
C TYR A 74 -24.63 8.70 2.38
N ASN A 75 -24.93 9.99 2.09
CA ASN A 75 -24.96 10.46 0.73
C ASN A 75 -23.52 10.58 0.18
N LYS A 76 -23.24 9.88 -0.92
CA LYS A 76 -21.89 9.88 -1.54
C LYS A 76 -21.44 11.26 -2.01
N GLY A 77 -22.39 12.15 -2.36
CA GLY A 77 -22.11 13.53 -2.73
C GLY A 77 -21.56 14.39 -1.60
N ASP A 78 -21.71 13.95 -0.34
CA ASP A 78 -21.20 14.64 0.84
C ASP A 78 -19.76 14.20 1.20
N ILE A 79 -19.24 13.16 0.54
CA ILE A 79 -17.84 12.72 0.70
C ILE A 79 -16.96 13.57 -0.22
N LYS A 80 -16.10 14.40 0.38
CA LYS A 80 -15.29 15.41 -0.33
C LYS A 80 -13.86 14.99 -0.62
N GLY A 81 -13.38 13.94 0.04
CA GLY A 81 -12.02 13.47 -0.19
C GLY A 81 -11.73 12.13 0.45
N ILE A 82 -10.72 11.46 -0.10
CA ILE A 82 -10.17 10.20 0.40
C ILE A 82 -8.68 10.36 0.56
N GLY A 83 -8.15 10.06 1.75
CA GLY A 83 -6.72 9.99 2.02
C GLY A 83 -6.30 8.55 2.25
N VAL A 84 -5.18 8.13 1.66
CA VAL A 84 -4.63 6.77 1.81
C VAL A 84 -3.24 6.84 2.42
N GLY A 85 -3.05 6.12 3.52
CA GLY A 85 -1.74 5.82 4.10
C GLY A 85 -1.60 4.32 4.29
N GLY A 86 -0.40 3.85 4.64
CA GLY A 86 -0.25 2.41 4.88
C GLY A 86 1.18 1.96 5.10
N GLN A 87 1.37 0.63 5.13
CA GLN A 87 2.67 0.00 5.30
C GLN A 87 3.65 0.45 4.21
N MET A 88 4.85 0.77 4.64
CA MET A 88 5.94 1.26 3.80
C MET A 88 6.71 0.09 3.14
N HIS A 89 7.55 0.40 2.15
CA HIS A 89 8.56 -0.49 1.58
C HIS A 89 8.06 -1.80 0.95
N GLY A 90 6.76 -2.07 0.93
CA GLY A 90 6.19 -3.22 0.23
C GLY A 90 6.45 -3.10 -1.27
N PHE A 91 6.73 -4.23 -1.93
CA PHE A 91 7.09 -4.27 -3.34
C PHE A 91 5.98 -4.90 -4.16
N VAL A 92 5.22 -4.07 -4.88
CA VAL A 92 4.13 -4.48 -5.78
C VAL A 92 4.62 -4.37 -7.23
N MET A 93 4.37 -5.41 -8.03
CA MET A 93 4.71 -5.48 -9.46
C MET A 93 3.47 -5.70 -10.29
N LEU A 94 3.30 -4.89 -11.33
CA LEU A 94 2.19 -5.01 -12.28
C LEU A 94 2.71 -5.18 -13.71
N ASP A 95 1.94 -5.90 -14.53
CA ASP A 95 2.18 -6.04 -15.96
C ASP A 95 1.66 -4.83 -16.77
N GLU A 96 1.67 -4.94 -18.08
CA GLU A 96 1.17 -3.91 -19.01
C GLU A 96 -0.35 -3.68 -18.90
N ASN A 97 -1.09 -4.69 -18.44
CA ASN A 97 -2.54 -4.66 -18.25
C ASN A 97 -2.95 -4.38 -16.78
N ASP A 98 -1.98 -3.97 -15.94
CA ASP A 98 -2.17 -3.68 -14.52
C ASP A 98 -2.55 -4.90 -13.66
N ASN A 99 -2.27 -6.11 -14.15
CA ASN A 99 -2.41 -7.32 -13.35
C ASN A 99 -1.25 -7.46 -12.37
N VAL A 100 -1.55 -7.91 -11.17
CA VAL A 100 -0.54 -8.23 -10.16
C VAL A 100 0.25 -9.47 -10.61
N LEU A 101 1.57 -9.35 -10.75
CA LEU A 101 2.45 -10.40 -11.25
C LEU A 101 2.81 -11.45 -10.19
N ARG A 102 2.84 -11.04 -8.93
CA ARG A 102 3.18 -11.90 -7.79
C ARG A 102 2.68 -11.29 -6.48
N PRO A 103 2.59 -12.07 -5.38
CA PRO A 103 2.39 -11.49 -4.06
C PRO A 103 3.46 -10.44 -3.73
N ALA A 104 3.05 -9.36 -3.10
CA ALA A 104 3.96 -8.29 -2.69
C ALA A 104 4.91 -8.77 -1.59
N ILE A 105 6.20 -8.45 -1.73
CA ILE A 105 7.20 -8.70 -0.69
C ILE A 105 7.10 -7.55 0.33
N LEU A 106 6.84 -7.86 1.60
CA LEU A 106 6.54 -6.87 2.62
C LEU A 106 7.79 -6.28 3.28
N TRP A 107 7.57 -5.24 4.08
CA TRP A 107 8.62 -4.49 4.79
C TRP A 107 9.39 -5.34 5.83
N ASN A 108 8.73 -6.33 6.42
CA ASN A 108 9.29 -7.26 7.40
C ASN A 108 9.89 -8.53 6.79
N ASP A 109 9.99 -8.60 5.46
CA ASP A 109 10.68 -9.66 4.73
C ASP A 109 12.19 -9.42 4.74
N THR A 110 12.96 -10.46 5.00
CA THR A 110 14.42 -10.34 5.10
C THR A 110 15.20 -11.21 4.10
N ARG A 111 14.51 -11.72 3.04
CA ARG A 111 15.14 -12.56 2.00
C ARG A 111 16.28 -11.89 1.24
N THR A 112 16.31 -10.57 1.21
CA THR A 112 17.18 -9.76 0.34
C THR A 112 18.53 -9.39 0.96
N GLY A 113 19.03 -10.15 1.94
CA GLY A 113 20.28 -9.85 2.62
C GLY A 113 21.47 -9.68 1.67
N LYS A 114 21.64 -10.59 0.69
CA LYS A 114 22.72 -10.54 -0.31
C LYS A 114 22.63 -9.31 -1.22
N GLU A 115 21.43 -8.91 -1.63
CA GLU A 115 21.18 -7.74 -2.45
C GLU A 115 21.40 -6.45 -1.66
N THR A 116 21.09 -6.46 -0.37
CA THR A 116 21.38 -5.36 0.57
C THR A 116 22.90 -5.16 0.72
N ASP A 117 23.64 -6.24 0.92
CA ASP A 117 25.11 -6.19 1.02
C ASP A 117 25.73 -5.72 -0.30
N TYR A 118 25.24 -6.20 -1.43
CA TYR A 118 25.67 -5.75 -2.76
C TYR A 118 25.46 -4.24 -2.94
N LEU A 119 24.29 -3.72 -2.66
CA LEU A 119 24.01 -2.28 -2.77
C LEU A 119 24.93 -1.45 -1.88
N ASN A 120 25.09 -1.86 -0.62
CA ASN A 120 25.90 -1.13 0.34
C ASN A 120 27.41 -1.19 0.04
N SER A 121 27.89 -2.26 -0.61
CA SER A 121 29.32 -2.43 -0.91
C SER A 121 29.71 -1.88 -2.30
N VAL A 122 28.88 -2.13 -3.35
CA VAL A 122 29.21 -1.79 -4.73
C VAL A 122 28.83 -0.35 -5.07
N ILE A 123 27.62 0.09 -4.69
CA ILE A 123 27.22 1.50 -4.85
C ILE A 123 27.88 2.35 -3.78
N GLY A 124 27.99 1.80 -2.57
CA GLY A 124 28.55 2.44 -1.38
C GLY A 124 27.50 3.18 -0.56
N LYS A 125 27.61 3.07 0.76
CA LYS A 125 26.64 3.65 1.72
C LYS A 125 26.51 5.16 1.57
N GLU A 126 27.62 5.88 1.43
CA GLU A 126 27.63 7.33 1.28
C GLU A 126 26.86 7.78 0.03
N ARG A 127 27.10 7.09 -1.10
CA ARG A 127 26.41 7.39 -2.36
C ARG A 127 24.93 7.06 -2.30
N LEU A 128 24.57 5.92 -1.69
CA LEU A 128 23.16 5.56 -1.46
C LEU A 128 22.45 6.61 -0.62
N GLN A 129 23.07 7.02 0.49
CA GLN A 129 22.51 8.04 1.37
C GLN A 129 22.35 9.38 0.66
N ALA A 130 23.29 9.78 -0.16
CA ALA A 130 23.20 11.01 -0.95
C ALA A 130 22.05 10.98 -1.99
N LEU A 131 21.77 9.78 -2.57
CA LEU A 131 20.76 9.61 -3.61
C LEU A 131 19.34 9.37 -3.07
N THR A 132 19.24 8.68 -1.92
CA THR A 132 17.94 8.15 -1.43
C THR A 132 17.62 8.54 0.01
N GLY A 133 18.51 9.28 0.67
CA GLY A 133 18.39 9.62 2.09
C GLY A 133 18.74 8.47 3.06
N ASN A 134 19.00 7.27 2.56
CA ASN A 134 19.26 6.08 3.37
C ASN A 134 20.31 5.16 2.75
N ILE A 135 20.90 4.29 3.58
CA ILE A 135 21.61 3.09 3.11
C ILE A 135 20.60 1.98 2.77
N ALA A 136 21.03 0.91 2.11
CA ALA A 136 20.15 -0.22 1.82
C ALA A 136 19.87 -1.07 3.08
N PHE A 137 18.62 -1.48 3.25
CA PHE A 137 18.15 -2.43 4.27
C PHE A 137 17.30 -3.52 3.61
N ALA A 138 17.31 -4.74 4.15
CA ALA A 138 16.60 -5.88 3.57
C ALA A 138 15.08 -5.62 3.45
N GLY A 139 14.48 -4.91 4.39
CA GLY A 139 13.07 -4.52 4.36
C GLY A 139 12.70 -3.46 3.32
N PHE A 140 13.67 -2.78 2.69
CA PHE A 140 13.43 -1.71 1.73
C PHE A 140 13.14 -2.24 0.32
N THR A 141 12.56 -1.39 -0.54
CA THR A 141 12.08 -1.79 -1.87
C THR A 141 13.22 -2.10 -2.84
N ALA A 142 14.29 -1.31 -2.87
CA ALA A 142 15.37 -1.49 -3.84
C ALA A 142 16.06 -2.87 -3.80
N PRO A 143 16.41 -3.45 -2.64
CA PRO A 143 16.93 -4.81 -2.57
C PRO A 143 15.93 -5.86 -3.09
N LYS A 144 14.62 -5.65 -2.91
CA LYS A 144 13.58 -6.57 -3.40
C LYS A 144 13.50 -6.58 -4.92
N ILE A 145 13.65 -5.40 -5.55
CA ILE A 145 13.74 -5.29 -7.02
C ILE A 145 14.89 -6.14 -7.55
N LEU A 146 16.08 -6.02 -6.95
CA LEU A 146 17.25 -6.80 -7.35
C LEU A 146 17.05 -8.29 -7.12
N TRP A 147 16.43 -8.65 -5.99
CA TRP A 147 16.16 -10.05 -5.65
C TRP A 147 15.23 -10.68 -6.70
N VAL A 148 14.11 -10.03 -7.05
CA VAL A 148 13.16 -10.55 -8.05
C VAL A 148 13.82 -10.63 -9.43
N LYS A 149 14.57 -9.60 -9.83
CA LYS A 149 15.33 -9.63 -11.10
C LYS A 149 16.25 -10.84 -11.20
N LYS A 150 16.87 -11.23 -10.11
CA LYS A 150 17.86 -12.32 -10.05
C LYS A 150 17.20 -13.69 -9.92
N ASN A 151 16.17 -13.83 -9.09
CA ASN A 151 15.60 -15.12 -8.70
C ASN A 151 14.30 -15.46 -9.42
N GLU A 152 13.60 -14.44 -9.98
CA GLU A 152 12.35 -14.59 -10.71
C GLU A 152 12.40 -13.78 -12.04
N PRO A 153 13.41 -14.01 -12.91
CA PRO A 153 13.64 -13.17 -14.09
C PRO A 153 12.46 -13.13 -15.06
N GLU A 154 11.74 -14.24 -15.24
CA GLU A 154 10.57 -14.31 -16.12
C GLU A 154 9.41 -13.44 -15.62
N ILE A 155 9.26 -13.29 -14.31
CA ILE A 155 8.28 -12.37 -13.70
C ILE A 155 8.75 -10.93 -13.86
N PHE A 156 10.06 -10.70 -13.63
CA PHE A 156 10.65 -9.36 -13.75
C PHE A 156 10.54 -8.79 -15.16
N GLU A 157 10.73 -9.59 -16.19
CA GLU A 157 10.62 -9.17 -17.60
C GLU A 157 9.21 -8.69 -17.98
N LYS A 158 8.17 -9.27 -17.36
CA LYS A 158 6.77 -8.87 -17.58
C LYS A 158 6.41 -7.59 -16.80
N CYS A 159 7.24 -7.17 -15.84
CA CYS A 159 6.96 -6.01 -15.02
C CYS A 159 7.04 -4.71 -15.82
N LYS A 160 5.97 -3.93 -15.79
CA LYS A 160 5.90 -2.60 -16.40
C LYS A 160 5.77 -1.49 -15.37
N LYS A 161 5.26 -1.81 -14.19
CA LYS A 161 5.01 -0.84 -13.13
C LYS A 161 5.39 -1.41 -11.78
N ILE A 162 6.02 -0.58 -10.97
CA ILE A 162 6.39 -0.87 -9.58
C ILE A 162 5.74 0.20 -8.71
N CYS A 163 5.12 -0.21 -7.61
CA CYS A 163 4.55 0.72 -6.65
C CYS A 163 4.60 0.17 -5.21
N LEU A 164 4.37 1.05 -4.25
CA LEU A 164 4.19 0.69 -2.85
C LEU A 164 2.75 0.22 -2.59
N PRO A 165 2.46 -0.47 -1.47
CA PRO A 165 1.12 -0.94 -1.16
C PRO A 165 0.05 0.19 -1.15
N LYS A 166 0.36 1.35 -0.56
CA LYS A 166 -0.54 2.51 -0.55
C LYS A 166 -0.76 3.10 -1.95
N ASP A 167 0.28 3.09 -2.80
CA ASP A 167 0.21 3.60 -4.17
C ASP A 167 -0.66 2.70 -5.03
N TYR A 168 -0.60 1.37 -4.83
CA TYR A 168 -1.50 0.43 -5.48
C TYR A 168 -2.97 0.73 -5.14
N ILE A 169 -3.29 1.03 -3.88
CA ILE A 169 -4.65 1.41 -3.49
C ILE A 169 -5.04 2.76 -4.11
N ASN A 170 -4.16 3.77 -4.10
CA ASN A 170 -4.40 5.04 -4.78
C ASN A 170 -4.66 4.85 -6.27
N TYR A 171 -3.85 4.02 -6.93
CA TYR A 171 -4.04 3.68 -8.33
C TYR A 171 -5.40 3.01 -8.58
N LYS A 172 -5.79 2.05 -7.78
CA LYS A 172 -7.09 1.36 -7.88
C LYS A 172 -8.28 2.29 -7.66
N LEU A 173 -8.13 3.33 -6.87
CA LEU A 173 -9.17 4.34 -6.61
C LEU A 173 -9.27 5.39 -7.72
N THR A 174 -8.16 5.77 -8.35
CA THR A 174 -8.05 6.95 -9.21
C THR A 174 -7.73 6.64 -10.68
N GLY A 175 -7.16 5.48 -10.96
CA GLY A 175 -6.58 5.14 -12.27
C GLY A 175 -5.24 5.84 -12.57
N VAL A 176 -4.68 6.60 -11.62
CA VAL A 176 -3.43 7.35 -11.78
C VAL A 176 -2.34 6.79 -10.89
N PHE A 177 -1.17 6.49 -11.48
CA PHE A 177 0.02 6.14 -10.73
C PHE A 177 0.66 7.41 -10.14
N ALA A 178 0.72 7.46 -8.82
CA ALA A 178 1.38 8.52 -8.07
C ALA A 178 1.99 7.95 -6.79
N THR A 179 3.10 8.53 -6.35
CA THR A 179 3.74 8.25 -5.07
C THR A 179 4.17 9.54 -4.41
N ASP A 180 4.41 9.53 -3.12
CA ASP A 180 5.10 10.59 -2.39
C ASP A 180 6.62 10.47 -2.56
N VAL A 181 7.32 11.53 -2.26
CA VAL A 181 8.78 11.64 -2.29
C VAL A 181 9.36 11.62 -0.88
#